data_889341bb8202c78528e762fedf91a5e1
#
_entry.id   889341bb8202c78528e762fedf91a5e1
#
_cell.length_a   1.000
_cell.length_b   1.000
_cell.length_c   1.000
_cell.angle_alpha   90.00
_cell.angle_beta   90.00
_cell.angle_gamma   90.00
#
_symmetry.space_group_name_H-M   'P 1'
#
loop_
_entity.id
_entity.type
_entity.pdbx_description
1 polymer ?
#
loop_
_entity_poly.entity_id
_entity_poly.type
_entity_poly.pdbx_seq_one_letter_code
_entity_poly.pdbx_strand_id
1 'polypeptide(L)'
;GNTFIDNLLTYSDRYKNDLMDNTVSLFGDVAELKPVRPVMPELIGDENKEELLAREKELVGMYLSSHPLDRYEFELRNFTTCEVVELASLVDECTNKQSGMKVNIGGVVNSVVNGVSRNGKPSMKVTLEDFSGHAEFMFYGKEVDRLRGKFIEKSEVYISGEIKPAYFAKAQDGAPAPKPNYKFVVLDAIALGNVSDTLLKSIKIEVHSENITPDFRASL
;
A
#
# COMPACT_ATOMS: atom_id res chain seq x y z
N GLY A 1 -36.33 3.40 11.39
CA GLY A 1 -36.74 2.76 10.15
C GLY A 1 -35.75 1.67 9.80
N ASN A 2 -36.18 0.62 9.10
CA ASN A 2 -35.30 -0.47 8.71
C ASN A 2 -34.25 0.07 7.70
N THR A 3 -33.02 -0.38 7.84
CA THR A 3 -31.96 -0.05 6.89
C THR A 3 -32.20 -0.73 5.54
N PHE A 4 -31.52 -0.28 4.48
CA PHE A 4 -31.57 -0.97 3.16
C PHE A 4 -31.16 -2.44 3.28
N ILE A 5 -30.17 -2.73 4.14
CA ILE A 5 -29.68 -4.10 4.38
C ILE A 5 -30.79 -4.96 5.02
N ASP A 6 -31.49 -4.45 6.00
CA ASP A 6 -32.62 -5.15 6.65
C ASP A 6 -33.72 -5.48 5.63
N ASN A 7 -34.02 -4.52 4.75
CA ASN A 7 -35.01 -4.71 3.67
C ASN A 7 -34.53 -5.75 2.67
N LEU A 8 -33.24 -5.77 2.31
CA LEU A 8 -32.65 -6.72 1.38
C LEU A 8 -32.65 -8.15 1.96
N LEU A 9 -32.33 -8.30 3.25
CA LEU A 9 -32.39 -9.59 3.96
C LEU A 9 -33.83 -10.10 3.97
N THR A 10 -34.78 -9.26 4.36
CA THR A 10 -36.20 -9.62 4.37
C THR A 10 -36.72 -10.02 2.97
N TYR A 11 -36.29 -9.30 1.92
CA TYR A 11 -36.59 -9.65 0.55
C TYR A 11 -36.01 -11.02 0.16
N SER A 12 -34.73 -11.27 0.49
CA SER A 12 -34.05 -12.55 0.21
C SER A 12 -34.76 -13.73 0.86
N ASP A 13 -35.17 -13.60 2.11
CA ASP A 13 -35.86 -14.66 2.83
C ASP A 13 -37.25 -14.94 2.25
N ARG A 14 -38.01 -13.89 1.90
CA ARG A 14 -39.31 -14.06 1.22
C ARG A 14 -39.14 -14.70 -0.15
N TYR A 15 -38.16 -14.25 -0.92
CA TYR A 15 -37.89 -14.80 -2.26
C TYR A 15 -37.49 -16.28 -2.23
N LYS A 16 -36.68 -16.69 -1.23
CA LYS A 16 -36.33 -18.10 -1.02
C LYS A 16 -37.52 -18.93 -0.61
N ASN A 17 -38.37 -18.42 0.27
CA ASN A 17 -39.60 -19.12 0.70
C ASN A 17 -40.56 -19.31 -0.46
N ASP A 18 -40.76 -18.28 -1.31
CA ASP A 18 -41.59 -18.37 -2.51
C ASP A 18 -41.05 -19.40 -3.53
N LEU A 19 -39.72 -19.55 -3.64
CA LEU A 19 -39.11 -20.57 -4.47
C LEU A 19 -39.27 -22.00 -3.93
N MET A 20 -39.33 -22.14 -2.60
CA MET A 20 -39.48 -23.45 -1.94
C MET A 20 -40.93 -23.89 -1.81
N ASP A 21 -41.87 -22.92 -1.71
CA ASP A 21 -43.30 -23.18 -1.71
C ASP A 21 -43.80 -23.42 -3.14
N ASN A 22 -43.69 -24.68 -3.54
CA ASN A 22 -44.31 -25.18 -4.79
C ASN A 22 -45.86 -25.24 -4.73
N THR A 23 -46.46 -24.53 -3.78
CA THR A 23 -47.92 -24.45 -3.68
C THR A 23 -48.45 -23.53 -4.76
N VAL A 24 -49.13 -24.13 -5.70
CA VAL A 24 -49.97 -23.41 -6.68
C VAL A 24 -50.88 -22.47 -5.92
N SER A 25 -50.65 -21.16 -6.01
CA SER A 25 -51.48 -20.16 -5.37
C SER A 25 -52.94 -20.37 -5.82
N LEU A 26 -53.85 -20.52 -4.86
CA LEU A 26 -55.28 -20.69 -5.13
C LEU A 26 -55.88 -19.49 -5.86
N PHE A 27 -55.18 -18.37 -5.94
CA PHE A 27 -55.58 -17.10 -6.51
C PHE A 27 -54.87 -16.75 -7.84
N GLY A 28 -54.14 -17.70 -8.46
CA GLY A 28 -53.40 -17.48 -9.66
C GLY A 28 -52.12 -16.63 -9.46
N ASP A 29 -51.44 -16.36 -10.56
CA ASP A 29 -50.17 -15.61 -10.59
C ASP A 29 -50.45 -14.10 -10.46
N VAL A 30 -50.87 -13.67 -9.24
CA VAL A 30 -51.14 -12.26 -8.95
C VAL A 30 -49.79 -11.56 -8.71
N ALA A 31 -49.41 -10.68 -9.61
CA ALA A 31 -48.16 -9.91 -9.57
C ALA A 31 -47.98 -9.10 -8.27
N GLU A 32 -49.08 -8.80 -7.56
CA GLU A 32 -49.07 -8.07 -6.28
C GLU A 32 -48.53 -8.88 -5.08
N LEU A 33 -48.38 -10.21 -5.22
CA LEU A 33 -47.88 -11.06 -4.12
C LEU A 33 -46.36 -11.34 -4.22
N LYS A 34 -45.73 -10.98 -5.34
CA LYS A 34 -44.30 -11.18 -5.49
C LYS A 34 -43.51 -10.18 -4.64
N PRO A 35 -42.46 -10.62 -3.92
CA PRO A 35 -41.67 -9.73 -3.12
C PRO A 35 -41.03 -8.64 -4.00
N VAL A 36 -41.28 -7.37 -3.66
CA VAL A 36 -40.73 -6.22 -4.37
C VAL A 36 -39.26 -6.06 -4.00
N ARG A 37 -38.41 -6.04 -5.00
CA ARG A 37 -36.96 -5.86 -4.81
C ARG A 37 -36.69 -4.46 -4.23
N PRO A 38 -35.94 -4.35 -3.09
CA PRO A 38 -35.56 -3.06 -2.55
C PRO A 38 -34.76 -2.23 -3.58
N VAL A 39 -35.09 -0.97 -3.67
CA VAL A 39 -34.36 -0.02 -4.53
C VAL A 39 -33.09 0.37 -3.80
N MET A 40 -31.95 0.30 -4.51
CA MET A 40 -30.67 0.71 -3.96
C MET A 40 -30.73 2.20 -3.60
N PRO A 41 -30.36 2.59 -2.38
CA PRO A 41 -30.32 4.00 -2.02
C PRO A 41 -29.31 4.73 -2.89
N GLU A 42 -29.61 5.98 -3.24
CA GLU A 42 -28.65 6.84 -3.92
C GLU A 42 -27.46 7.10 -2.97
N LEU A 43 -26.24 7.10 -3.53
CA LEU A 43 -25.06 7.48 -2.79
C LEU A 43 -25.19 8.95 -2.38
N ILE A 44 -25.32 9.20 -1.09
CA ILE A 44 -25.42 10.55 -0.54
C ILE A 44 -24.02 11.06 -0.28
N GLY A 45 -23.55 11.93 -1.18
CA GLY A 45 -22.33 12.71 -1.01
C GLY A 45 -21.10 12.17 -1.73
N ASP A 46 -20.14 13.06 -1.93
CA ASP A 46 -18.77 12.73 -2.30
C ASP A 46 -18.11 12.05 -1.08
N GLU A 47 -18.31 10.74 -0.95
CA GLU A 47 -17.52 9.98 0.02
C GLU A 47 -16.05 10.11 -0.39
N ASN A 48 -15.23 10.58 0.54
CA ASN A 48 -13.79 10.71 0.32
C ASN A 48 -13.25 9.32 -0.08
N LYS A 49 -12.74 9.22 -1.30
CA LYS A 49 -12.22 7.96 -1.86
C LYS A 49 -11.23 7.27 -0.90
N GLU A 50 -10.41 8.06 -0.21
CA GLU A 50 -9.44 7.54 0.77
C GLU A 50 -10.12 6.88 1.97
N GLU A 51 -11.25 7.44 2.42
CA GLU A 51 -12.03 6.90 3.53
C GLU A 51 -12.74 5.59 3.15
N LEU A 52 -13.26 5.52 1.91
CA LEU A 52 -13.83 4.29 1.34
C LEU A 52 -12.79 3.17 1.27
N LEU A 53 -11.60 3.45 0.72
CA LEU A 53 -10.52 2.49 0.64
C LEU A 53 -10.05 2.01 2.02
N ALA A 54 -10.00 2.92 3.01
CA ALA A 54 -9.67 2.55 4.38
C ALA A 54 -10.71 1.60 4.98
N ARG A 55 -12.01 1.83 4.73
CA ARG A 55 -13.10 0.94 5.17
C ARG A 55 -13.08 -0.41 4.46
N GLU A 56 -12.80 -0.43 3.15
CA GLU A 56 -12.63 -1.69 2.41
C GLU A 56 -11.53 -2.55 3.04
N LYS A 57 -10.37 -1.96 3.29
CA LYS A 57 -9.24 -2.65 3.92
C LYS A 57 -9.57 -3.13 5.34
N GLU A 58 -10.27 -2.33 6.14
CA GLU A 58 -10.68 -2.71 7.49
C GLU A 58 -11.65 -3.91 7.49
N LEU A 59 -12.60 -3.93 6.55
CA LEU A 59 -13.65 -4.95 6.51
C LEU A 59 -13.21 -6.23 5.80
N VAL A 60 -12.44 -6.12 4.72
CA VAL A 60 -12.09 -7.23 3.82
C VAL A 60 -10.63 -7.67 3.99
N GLY A 61 -9.79 -6.83 4.57
CA GLY A 61 -8.35 -7.07 4.73
C GLY A 61 -7.50 -6.65 3.53
N MET A 62 -8.13 -6.23 2.42
CA MET A 62 -7.45 -5.79 1.21
C MET A 62 -8.21 -4.66 0.52
N TYR A 63 -7.55 -3.95 -0.38
CA TYR A 63 -8.17 -2.97 -1.26
C TYR A 63 -8.82 -3.69 -2.46
N LEU A 64 -10.10 -3.41 -2.74
CA LEU A 64 -10.86 -4.02 -3.83
C LEU A 64 -11.11 -3.05 -4.99
N SER A 65 -11.49 -1.80 -4.68
CA SER A 65 -11.90 -0.83 -5.69
C SER A 65 -10.72 -0.17 -6.39
N SER A 66 -9.68 0.20 -5.65
CA SER A 66 -8.43 0.76 -6.15
C SER A 66 -7.39 0.75 -5.03
N HIS A 67 -6.10 0.81 -5.38
CA HIS A 67 -5.03 0.90 -4.39
C HIS A 67 -4.66 2.37 -4.14
N PRO A 68 -4.32 2.79 -2.89
CA PRO A 68 -3.86 4.17 -2.61
C PRO A 68 -2.67 4.60 -3.47
N LEU A 69 -1.84 3.65 -3.88
CA LEU A 69 -0.65 3.90 -4.70
C LEU A 69 -0.93 4.03 -6.20
N ASP A 70 -2.16 3.78 -6.69
CA ASP A 70 -2.48 3.86 -8.13
C ASP A 70 -2.15 5.24 -8.71
N ARG A 71 -2.36 6.30 -7.92
CA ARG A 71 -2.04 7.68 -8.31
C ARG A 71 -0.54 7.99 -8.41
N TYR A 72 0.30 7.11 -7.87
CA TYR A 72 1.77 7.24 -7.83
C TYR A 72 2.48 6.18 -8.67
N GLU A 73 1.79 5.58 -9.64
CA GLU A 73 2.38 4.56 -10.51
C GLU A 73 3.63 5.08 -11.24
N PHE A 74 3.61 6.35 -11.67
CA PHE A 74 4.76 6.98 -12.31
C PHE A 74 5.97 7.08 -11.38
N GLU A 75 5.78 7.56 -10.16
CA GLU A 75 6.83 7.70 -9.15
C GLU A 75 7.40 6.35 -8.75
N LEU A 76 6.54 5.37 -8.48
CA LEU A 76 6.96 4.03 -8.11
C LEU A 76 7.75 3.37 -9.24
N ARG A 77 7.26 3.45 -10.48
CA ARG A 77 7.91 2.80 -11.61
C ARG A 77 9.28 3.41 -11.97
N ASN A 78 9.44 4.72 -11.81
CA ASN A 78 10.62 5.43 -12.30
C ASN A 78 11.65 5.76 -11.21
N PHE A 79 11.27 5.81 -9.95
CA PHE A 79 12.16 6.23 -8.86
C PHE A 79 12.45 5.13 -7.85
N THR A 80 11.66 4.03 -7.76
CA THR A 80 11.99 2.89 -6.92
C THR A 80 12.95 1.93 -7.64
N THR A 81 13.71 1.17 -6.88
CA THR A 81 14.69 0.19 -7.39
C THR A 81 14.23 -1.25 -7.23
N CYS A 82 13.30 -1.49 -6.30
CA CYS A 82 12.70 -2.80 -6.06
C CYS A 82 11.35 -2.63 -5.35
N GLU A 83 10.58 -3.69 -5.33
CA GLU A 83 9.36 -3.82 -4.55
C GLU A 83 9.67 -4.07 -3.06
N VAL A 84 8.70 -3.79 -2.20
CA VAL A 84 8.88 -3.92 -0.74
C VAL A 84 9.21 -5.36 -0.32
N VAL A 85 8.59 -6.36 -0.96
CA VAL A 85 8.85 -7.78 -0.65
C VAL A 85 10.24 -8.23 -1.12
N GLU A 86 10.74 -7.68 -2.22
CA GLU A 86 12.04 -8.03 -2.78
C GLU A 86 13.21 -7.53 -1.92
N LEU A 87 12.99 -6.48 -1.12
CA LEU A 87 14.03 -5.87 -0.29
C LEU A 87 14.71 -6.87 0.64
N ALA A 88 13.96 -7.79 1.24
CA ALA A 88 14.51 -8.82 2.14
C ALA A 88 15.48 -9.73 1.39
N SER A 89 15.10 -10.20 0.21
CA SER A 89 15.93 -11.05 -0.64
C SER A 89 17.20 -10.31 -1.10
N LEU A 90 17.08 -9.04 -1.48
CA LEU A 90 18.23 -8.20 -1.84
C LEU A 90 19.22 -8.02 -0.69
N VAL A 91 18.72 -7.90 0.54
CA VAL A 91 19.56 -7.80 1.73
C VAL A 91 20.26 -9.12 2.02
N ASP A 92 19.55 -10.25 1.92
CA ASP A 92 20.08 -11.58 2.22
C ASP A 92 21.11 -12.05 1.17
N GLU A 93 20.90 -11.71 -0.09
CA GLU A 93 21.80 -12.05 -1.21
C GLU A 93 22.97 -11.07 -1.33
N CYS A 94 22.99 -10.00 -0.54
CA CYS A 94 24.01 -8.97 -0.66
C CYS A 94 25.41 -9.53 -0.34
N THR A 95 26.36 -9.13 -1.14
CA THR A 95 27.77 -9.49 -1.00
C THR A 95 28.60 -8.24 -0.67
N ASN A 96 29.85 -8.44 -0.26
CA ASN A 96 30.78 -7.32 0.00
C ASN A 96 30.92 -6.34 -1.18
N LYS A 97 30.74 -6.82 -2.43
CA LYS A 97 30.80 -5.99 -3.63
C LYS A 97 29.59 -5.06 -3.79
N GLN A 98 28.45 -5.43 -3.18
CA GLN A 98 27.18 -4.68 -3.22
C GLN A 98 26.98 -3.84 -1.96
N SER A 99 27.92 -3.86 -1.03
CA SER A 99 27.91 -3.00 0.15
C SER A 99 27.88 -1.52 -0.26
N GLY A 100 26.91 -0.77 0.27
CA GLY A 100 26.67 0.63 -0.12
C GLY A 100 25.74 0.79 -1.33
N MET A 101 25.15 -0.31 -1.84
CA MET A 101 24.13 -0.23 -2.89
C MET A 101 22.94 0.61 -2.40
N LYS A 102 22.62 1.64 -3.16
CA LYS A 102 21.43 2.46 -2.90
C LYS A 102 20.20 1.71 -3.34
N VAL A 103 19.22 1.69 -2.47
CA VAL A 103 17.91 1.06 -2.70
C VAL A 103 16.82 2.05 -2.33
N ASN A 104 15.88 2.19 -3.21
CA ASN A 104 14.73 3.07 -3.06
C ASN A 104 13.46 2.25 -3.18
N ILE A 105 12.54 2.45 -2.25
CA ILE A 105 11.24 1.78 -2.21
C ILE A 105 10.14 2.80 -1.98
N GLY A 106 8.93 2.49 -2.38
CA GLY A 106 7.75 3.32 -2.14
C GLY A 106 6.60 2.48 -1.61
N GLY A 107 5.75 3.07 -0.80
CA GLY A 107 4.61 2.35 -0.26
C GLY A 107 3.73 3.19 0.65
N VAL A 108 2.68 2.57 1.17
CA VAL A 108 1.78 3.13 2.19
C VAL A 108 2.24 2.70 3.57
N VAL A 109 2.30 3.62 4.50
CA VAL A 109 2.58 3.33 5.91
C VAL A 109 1.32 2.76 6.57
N ASN A 110 1.32 1.45 6.82
CA ASN A 110 0.19 0.79 7.46
C ASN A 110 0.12 1.04 8.96
N SER A 111 1.27 1.02 9.63
CA SER A 111 1.34 1.24 11.07
C SER A 111 2.68 1.81 11.51
N VAL A 112 2.65 2.58 12.59
CA VAL A 112 3.83 3.14 13.26
C VAL A 112 3.71 2.87 14.75
N VAL A 113 4.48 1.91 15.26
CA VAL A 113 4.47 1.54 16.68
C VAL A 113 5.72 2.08 17.34
N ASN A 114 5.55 3.01 18.28
CA ASN A 114 6.64 3.55 19.10
C ASN A 114 6.77 2.76 20.38
N GLY A 115 8.00 2.51 20.82
CA GLY A 115 8.30 1.75 22.02
C GLY A 115 9.67 2.07 22.60
N VAL A 116 10.09 1.22 23.52
CA VAL A 116 11.43 1.28 24.14
C VAL A 116 12.08 -0.10 24.00
N SER A 117 13.30 -0.14 23.51
CA SER A 117 14.09 -1.36 23.38
C SER A 117 14.52 -1.89 24.76
N ARG A 118 14.96 -3.16 24.82
CA ARG A 118 15.47 -3.79 26.06
C ARG A 118 16.59 -2.99 26.73
N ASN A 119 17.32 -2.19 25.97
CA ASN A 119 18.43 -1.35 26.46
C ASN A 119 17.99 0.07 26.82
N GLY A 120 16.68 0.33 26.99
CA GLY A 120 16.15 1.64 27.35
C GLY A 120 16.19 2.70 26.23
N LYS A 121 16.58 2.33 25.01
CA LYS A 121 16.61 3.26 23.86
C LYS A 121 15.25 3.32 23.18
N PRO A 122 14.83 4.50 22.68
CA PRO A 122 13.61 4.60 21.88
C PRO A 122 13.69 3.65 20.69
N SER A 123 12.56 3.05 20.36
CA SER A 123 12.38 2.18 19.19
C SER A 123 11.13 2.58 18.43
N MET A 124 11.13 2.35 17.12
CA MET A 124 9.99 2.60 16.25
C MET A 124 9.93 1.46 15.24
N LYS A 125 8.76 0.83 15.15
CA LYS A 125 8.44 -0.18 14.15
C LYS A 125 7.51 0.45 13.12
N VAL A 126 7.88 0.37 11.86
CA VAL A 126 7.08 0.87 10.73
C VAL A 126 6.75 -0.30 9.82
N THR A 127 5.48 -0.48 9.51
CA THR A 127 5.03 -1.44 8.49
C THR A 127 4.70 -0.67 7.22
N LEU A 128 5.42 -0.96 6.15
CA LEU A 128 5.22 -0.41 4.81
C LEU A 128 4.60 -1.46 3.91
N GLU A 129 3.66 -1.07 3.07
CA GLU A 129 2.97 -1.93 2.11
C GLU A 129 3.00 -1.29 0.72
N ASP A 130 3.24 -2.12 -0.30
CA ASP A 130 3.07 -1.77 -1.71
C ASP A 130 2.18 -2.80 -2.42
N PHE A 131 2.19 -2.81 -3.75
CA PHE A 131 1.40 -3.78 -4.55
C PHE A 131 1.89 -5.23 -4.37
N SER A 132 3.14 -5.44 -3.99
CA SER A 132 3.75 -6.77 -3.82
C SER A 132 3.46 -7.39 -2.46
N GLY A 133 3.24 -6.56 -1.43
CA GLY A 133 3.01 -6.99 -0.06
C GLY A 133 3.51 -5.99 0.97
N HIS A 134 3.97 -6.48 2.11
CA HIS A 134 4.42 -5.62 3.20
C HIS A 134 5.78 -6.03 3.75
N ALA A 135 6.49 -5.04 4.32
CA ALA A 135 7.71 -5.24 5.08
C ALA A 135 7.74 -4.41 6.36
N GLU A 136 8.45 -4.90 7.36
CA GLU A 136 8.60 -4.26 8.66
C GLU A 136 10.00 -3.68 8.83
N PHE A 137 10.06 -2.43 9.25
CA PHE A 137 11.32 -1.72 9.53
C PHE A 137 11.40 -1.41 11.00
N MET A 138 12.55 -1.73 11.60
CA MET A 138 12.83 -1.45 13.01
C MET A 138 13.93 -0.41 13.13
N PHE A 139 13.62 0.69 13.80
CA PHE A 139 14.55 1.80 14.07
C PHE A 139 14.83 1.90 15.56
N TYR A 140 16.05 2.32 15.92
CA TYR A 140 16.48 2.43 17.30
C TYR A 140 17.29 3.70 17.58
N GLY A 141 17.11 4.28 18.78
CA GLY A 141 17.88 5.41 19.25
C GLY A 141 17.85 6.61 18.32
N LYS A 142 19.01 7.09 17.87
CA LYS A 142 19.14 8.28 17.00
C LYS A 142 18.40 8.16 15.64
N GLU A 143 18.20 6.95 15.14
CA GLU A 143 17.44 6.75 13.90
C GLU A 143 15.96 7.11 14.12
N VAL A 144 15.41 6.77 15.30
CA VAL A 144 14.02 7.15 15.66
C VAL A 144 13.89 8.66 15.70
N ASP A 145 14.84 9.37 16.33
CA ASP A 145 14.77 10.84 16.43
C ASP A 145 14.83 11.50 15.04
N ARG A 146 15.64 10.95 14.13
CA ARG A 146 15.80 11.46 12.77
C ARG A 146 14.58 11.20 11.89
N LEU A 147 13.94 10.04 12.05
CA LEU A 147 12.85 9.57 11.20
C LEU A 147 11.46 9.83 11.80
N ARG A 148 11.40 10.25 13.07
CA ARG A 148 10.16 10.62 13.74
C ARG A 148 9.46 11.75 12.96
N GLY A 149 8.18 11.56 12.66
CA GLY A 149 7.40 12.51 11.87
C GLY A 149 7.50 12.37 10.35
N LYS A 150 8.42 11.53 9.85
CA LYS A 150 8.47 11.19 8.41
C LYS A 150 7.56 10.02 8.05
N PHE A 151 7.23 9.17 9.02
CA PHE A 151 6.29 8.09 8.87
C PHE A 151 4.99 8.44 9.61
N ILE A 152 3.94 8.68 8.85
CA ILE A 152 2.59 8.93 9.35
C ILE A 152 1.71 7.78 8.86
N GLU A 153 0.91 7.20 9.74
CA GLU A 153 0.00 6.12 9.35
C GLU A 153 -0.94 6.57 8.22
N LYS A 154 -1.17 5.68 7.27
CA LYS A 154 -1.96 5.91 6.06
C LYS A 154 -1.37 6.91 5.06
N SER A 155 -0.14 7.36 5.26
CA SER A 155 0.56 8.23 4.28
C SER A 155 1.35 7.39 3.29
N GLU A 156 1.48 7.91 2.07
CA GLU A 156 2.30 7.34 1.01
C GLU A 156 3.69 7.95 1.06
N VAL A 157 4.69 7.09 1.20
CA VAL A 157 6.08 7.50 1.38
C VAL A 157 7.01 6.85 0.37
N TYR A 158 8.02 7.61 0.00
CA TYR A 158 9.19 7.14 -0.73
C TYR A 158 10.36 7.12 0.24
N ILE A 159 11.04 5.98 0.31
CA ILE A 159 12.16 5.74 1.22
C ILE A 159 13.41 5.53 0.40
N SER A 160 14.43 6.34 0.66
CA SER A 160 15.77 6.13 0.13
C SER A 160 16.66 5.53 1.21
N GLY A 161 17.44 4.54 0.84
CA GLY A 161 18.33 3.86 1.75
C GLY A 161 19.52 3.22 1.07
N GLU A 162 20.31 2.50 1.84
CA GLU A 162 21.43 1.73 1.34
C GLU A 162 21.60 0.43 2.14
N ILE A 163 22.10 -0.59 1.47
CA ILE A 163 22.41 -1.87 2.08
C ILE A 163 23.83 -1.79 2.65
N LYS A 164 23.94 -1.91 3.98
CA LYS A 164 25.23 -1.85 4.70
C LYS A 164 25.51 -3.13 5.49
N PRO A 165 26.77 -3.48 5.71
CA PRO A 165 27.12 -4.55 6.62
C PRO A 165 26.58 -4.24 8.03
N ALA A 166 25.84 -5.19 8.60
CA ALA A 166 25.46 -5.15 9.99
C ALA A 166 26.56 -5.87 10.80
N TYR A 167 27.40 -5.12 11.46
CA TYR A 167 28.41 -5.71 12.35
C TYR A 167 27.74 -6.16 13.65
N PHE A 168 27.43 -7.47 13.74
CA PHE A 168 27.06 -8.10 14.99
C PHE A 168 28.23 -8.97 15.49
N ALA A 169 28.70 -8.63 16.64
CA ALA A 169 29.72 -9.32 17.44
C ALA A 169 31.16 -9.34 16.88
N LYS A 170 32.07 -8.97 17.76
CA LYS A 170 33.51 -9.30 17.63
C LYS A 170 33.63 -10.82 17.55
N ALA A 171 34.36 -11.33 16.56
CA ALA A 171 34.76 -12.71 16.54
C ALA A 171 35.41 -13.02 17.92
N GLN A 172 34.97 -14.07 18.59
CA GLN A 172 35.71 -14.60 19.77
C GLN A 172 37.04 -15.12 19.23
N ASP A 173 38.10 -14.88 19.99
CA ASP A 173 39.44 -15.31 19.64
C ASP A 173 39.44 -16.81 19.25
N GLY A 174 39.86 -17.09 18.01
CA GLY A 174 39.96 -18.45 17.47
C GLY A 174 38.73 -18.97 16.70
N ALA A 175 37.62 -18.23 16.62
CA ALA A 175 36.46 -18.60 15.79
C ALA A 175 36.59 -18.02 14.36
N PRO A 176 36.13 -18.75 13.30
CA PRO A 176 36.06 -18.18 11.97
C PRO A 176 35.20 -16.92 11.98
N ALA A 177 35.64 -15.88 11.27
CA ALA A 177 34.89 -14.63 11.17
C ALA A 177 33.44 -14.92 10.74
N PRO A 178 32.41 -14.42 11.45
CA PRO A 178 31.04 -14.62 11.08
C PRO A 178 30.83 -14.03 9.67
N LYS A 179 30.01 -14.69 8.84
CA LYS A 179 29.60 -14.15 7.54
C LYS A 179 29.06 -12.74 7.75
N PRO A 180 29.47 -11.77 6.90
CA PRO A 180 28.91 -10.43 7.00
C PRO A 180 27.39 -10.53 6.81
N ASN A 181 26.66 -10.09 7.81
CA ASN A 181 25.23 -9.90 7.73
C ASN A 181 24.99 -8.48 7.22
N TYR A 182 24.01 -8.29 6.36
CA TYR A 182 23.67 -7.00 5.78
C TYR A 182 22.35 -6.51 6.34
N LYS A 183 22.12 -5.19 6.31
CA LYS A 183 20.86 -4.57 6.66
C LYS A 183 20.58 -3.40 5.72
N PHE A 184 19.31 -3.17 5.47
CA PHE A 184 18.86 -1.94 4.83
C PHE A 184 18.85 -0.80 5.86
N VAL A 185 19.54 0.29 5.54
CA VAL A 185 19.63 1.50 6.37
C VAL A 185 18.88 2.61 5.65
N VAL A 186 17.78 3.05 6.23
CA VAL A 186 17.01 4.19 5.72
C VAL A 186 17.83 5.46 5.85
N LEU A 187 18.10 6.14 4.76
CA LEU A 187 18.78 7.43 4.71
C LEU A 187 17.78 8.57 4.86
N ASP A 188 16.69 8.51 4.10
CA ASP A 188 15.63 9.51 4.15
C ASP A 188 14.27 8.92 3.77
N ALA A 189 13.20 9.63 4.12
CA ALA A 189 11.84 9.36 3.69
C ALA A 189 11.14 10.69 3.37
N ILE A 190 10.43 10.72 2.23
CA ILE A 190 9.64 11.85 1.76
C ILE A 190 8.25 11.37 1.32
N ALA A 191 7.28 12.27 1.27
CA ALA A 191 5.98 11.92 0.70
C ALA A 191 6.11 11.58 -0.79
N LEU A 192 5.39 10.53 -1.24
CA LEU A 192 5.40 10.11 -2.65
C LEU A 192 5.00 11.24 -3.59
N GLY A 193 4.04 12.07 -3.20
CA GLY A 193 3.62 13.23 -3.99
C GLY A 193 4.71 14.28 -4.24
N ASN A 194 5.79 14.28 -3.46
CA ASN A 194 6.90 15.22 -3.60
C ASN A 194 8.10 14.62 -4.35
N VAL A 195 8.04 13.35 -4.76
CA VAL A 195 9.16 12.65 -5.41
C VAL A 195 9.49 13.29 -6.74
N SER A 196 8.49 13.49 -7.59
CA SER A 196 8.67 14.09 -8.91
C SER A 196 9.28 15.49 -8.80
N ASP A 197 8.80 16.33 -7.90
CA ASP A 197 9.33 17.69 -7.69
C ASP A 197 10.76 17.69 -7.15
N THR A 198 11.12 16.70 -6.34
CA THR A 198 12.42 16.64 -5.67
C THR A 198 13.50 15.95 -6.51
N LEU A 199 13.14 14.87 -7.21
CA LEU A 199 14.08 13.96 -7.86
C LEU A 199 14.11 14.09 -9.38
N LEU A 200 13.04 14.59 -10.02
CA LEU A 200 12.98 14.75 -11.47
C LEU A 200 13.86 15.92 -11.89
N LYS A 201 14.91 15.63 -12.65
CA LYS A 201 15.84 16.67 -13.15
C LYS A 201 15.54 17.12 -14.57
N SER A 202 15.06 16.21 -15.40
CA SER A 202 14.74 16.49 -16.81
C SER A 202 13.81 15.43 -17.37
N ILE A 203 13.02 15.82 -18.34
CA ILE A 203 12.18 14.93 -19.14
C ILE A 203 12.68 14.99 -20.58
N LYS A 204 12.97 13.85 -21.19
CA LYS A 204 13.30 13.75 -22.62
C LYS A 204 12.10 13.14 -23.33
N ILE A 205 11.51 13.90 -24.23
CA ILE A 205 10.41 13.44 -25.08
C ILE A 205 10.98 13.18 -26.48
N GLU A 206 10.90 11.94 -26.92
CA GLU A 206 11.27 11.55 -28.29
C GLU A 206 10.01 11.38 -29.12
N VAL A 207 9.88 12.17 -30.17
CA VAL A 207 8.75 12.11 -31.10
C VAL A 207 9.26 11.71 -32.46
N HIS A 208 8.73 10.61 -33.01
CA HIS A 208 9.02 10.22 -34.38
C HIS A 208 8.45 11.25 -35.36
N SER A 209 9.22 11.61 -36.36
CA SER A 209 8.84 12.66 -37.35
C SER A 209 7.51 12.40 -38.04
N GLU A 210 7.14 11.12 -38.18
CA GLU A 210 5.86 10.66 -38.75
C GLU A 210 4.64 11.06 -37.93
N ASN A 211 4.82 11.29 -36.62
CA ASN A 211 3.77 11.65 -35.68
C ASN A 211 3.63 13.17 -35.45
N ILE A 212 4.47 13.98 -36.13
CA ILE A 212 4.43 15.44 -35.99
C ILE A 212 3.38 16.01 -36.95
N THR A 213 2.15 16.07 -36.47
CA THR A 213 1.06 16.75 -37.15
C THR A 213 1.03 18.25 -36.82
N PRO A 214 0.38 19.11 -37.64
CA PRO A 214 0.18 20.52 -37.29
C PRO A 214 -0.51 20.72 -35.94
N ASP A 215 -1.49 19.89 -35.62
CA ASP A 215 -2.23 19.93 -34.35
C ASP A 215 -1.33 19.56 -33.16
N PHE A 216 -0.45 18.58 -33.34
CA PHE A 216 0.54 18.20 -32.32
C PHE A 216 1.51 19.35 -32.01
N ARG A 217 1.94 20.12 -33.04
CA ARG A 217 2.79 21.31 -32.82
C ARG A 217 2.09 22.44 -32.07
N ALA A 218 0.78 22.54 -32.20
CA ALA A 218 0.00 23.57 -31.50
C ALA A 218 -0.31 23.18 -30.04
N SER A 219 -0.14 21.91 -29.69
CA SER A 219 -0.37 21.36 -28.32
C SER A 219 0.89 21.27 -27.45
N LEU A 220 2.07 21.51 -28.00
CA LEU A 220 3.36 21.61 -27.32
C LEU A 220 3.62 23.05 -26.84
#